data_505dd64a343fbec02c2d107304992626
#
_entry.id   505dd64a343fbec02c2d107304992626
#
_cell.length_a   1.000
_cell.length_b   1.000
_cell.length_c   1.000
_cell.angle_alpha   90.00
_cell.angle_beta   90.00
_cell.angle_gamma   90.00
#
_symmetry.space_group_name_H-M   'P 1'
#
loop_
_entity.id
_entity.type
_entity.pdbx_description
1 polymer ?
#
loop_
_entity_poly.entity_id
_entity_poly.type
_entity_poly.pdbx_seq_one_letter_code
_entity_poly.pdbx_strand_id
1 'polypeptide(L)'
;MLHKINLEDILFLDIETVPQYPDYSCVPAAEQALWEEKTQNLRKDEYTAEEYYNRAGIWAEFGKIVCISVGYFSFRHEQRTFRITSFTGEEDTLLRDFVRLVEEHFSRPNKLFCAHNGKEFDFPYLSRRMIINGIRIPNKLQLFGKKPWEVPHLDTLDLWKFGDYKHYTSLTLLAHTLGIPSPKDDINGSQVRDVFYEENDIHRIATYCEKDTITVAQILLRLRYEPLLTDDEILIIPR
;
A
#
# COMPACT_ATOMS: atom_id res chain seq x y z
N MET A 1 -20.49 -12.40 -6.64
CA MET A 1 -20.11 -12.10 -5.23
C MET A 1 -19.65 -10.65 -5.09
N LEU A 2 -18.70 -10.17 -5.88
CA LEU A 2 -18.17 -8.79 -5.82
C LEU A 2 -19.24 -7.70 -6.02
N HIS A 3 -20.23 -7.89 -6.91
CA HIS A 3 -21.32 -6.92 -7.14
C HIS A 3 -22.23 -6.64 -5.93
N LYS A 4 -22.17 -7.50 -4.89
CA LYS A 4 -22.97 -7.29 -3.67
C LYS A 4 -22.31 -6.33 -2.69
N ILE A 5 -21.04 -6.00 -2.89
CA ILE A 5 -20.29 -5.07 -2.04
C ILE A 5 -20.58 -3.67 -2.54
N ASN A 6 -21.06 -2.78 -1.67
CA ASN A 6 -21.22 -1.38 -2.01
C ASN A 6 -19.83 -0.73 -2.16
N LEU A 7 -19.59 -0.04 -3.28
CA LEU A 7 -18.33 0.66 -3.53
C LEU A 7 -18.00 1.71 -2.46
N GLU A 8 -19.00 2.40 -1.91
CA GLU A 8 -18.82 3.35 -0.81
C GLU A 8 -18.37 2.70 0.51
N ASP A 9 -18.44 1.38 0.60
CA ASP A 9 -17.96 0.63 1.77
C ASP A 9 -16.50 0.20 1.66
N ILE A 10 -15.82 0.57 0.57
CA ILE A 10 -14.44 0.17 0.30
C ILE A 10 -13.51 1.38 0.45
N LEU A 11 -12.49 1.24 1.30
CA LEU A 11 -11.32 2.12 1.34
C LEU A 11 -10.22 1.46 0.52
N PHE A 12 -9.91 2.03 -0.62
CA PHE A 12 -8.75 1.64 -1.43
C PHE A 12 -7.51 2.26 -0.81
N LEU A 13 -6.41 1.54 -0.78
CA LEU A 13 -5.17 2.07 -0.23
C LEU A 13 -3.95 1.44 -0.90
N ASP A 14 -2.86 2.17 -0.80
CA ASP A 14 -1.51 1.77 -1.14
C ASP A 14 -0.51 2.45 -0.21
N ILE A 15 0.66 1.85 0.03
CA ILE A 15 1.70 2.43 0.89
C ILE A 15 3.05 2.46 0.17
N GLU A 16 3.82 3.52 0.44
CA GLU A 16 5.21 3.59 0.02
C GLU A 16 6.14 3.52 1.23
N THR A 17 7.16 2.70 1.07
CA THR A 17 8.10 2.38 2.15
C THR A 17 9.54 2.56 1.72
N VAL A 18 10.38 2.95 2.66
CA VAL A 18 11.84 3.09 2.46
C VAL A 18 12.60 2.38 3.59
N PRO A 19 13.89 2.06 3.44
CA PRO A 19 14.73 1.68 4.57
C PRO A 19 14.65 2.69 5.71
N GLN A 20 14.76 2.23 6.97
CA GLN A 20 14.69 3.11 8.14
C GLN A 20 15.78 4.19 8.11
N TYR A 21 16.95 3.88 7.59
CA TYR A 21 18.09 4.78 7.42
C TYR A 21 18.46 4.94 5.95
N PRO A 22 19.02 6.07 5.54
CA PRO A 22 19.39 6.32 4.13
C PRO A 22 20.43 5.33 3.62
N ASP A 23 21.40 4.97 4.46
CA ASP A 23 22.52 4.09 4.12
C ASP A 23 22.78 3.07 5.21
N TYR A 24 23.35 1.94 4.84
CA TYR A 24 23.74 0.89 5.78
C TYR A 24 24.72 1.37 6.85
N SER A 25 25.63 2.27 6.52
CA SER A 25 26.59 2.86 7.47
C SER A 25 25.91 3.70 8.56
N CYS A 26 24.69 4.16 8.33
CA CYS A 26 23.87 4.89 9.31
C CYS A 26 23.10 3.97 10.26
N VAL A 27 23.05 2.67 9.97
CA VAL A 27 22.32 1.68 10.78
C VAL A 27 23.10 1.41 12.08
N PRO A 28 22.46 1.42 13.27
CA PRO A 28 23.10 1.04 14.52
C PRO A 28 23.69 -0.38 14.47
N ALA A 29 24.84 -0.60 15.06
CA ALA A 29 25.58 -1.88 14.98
C ALA A 29 24.73 -3.10 15.41
N ALA A 30 23.86 -2.95 16.42
CA ALA A 30 22.96 -4.02 16.83
C ALA A 30 21.94 -4.38 15.74
N GLU A 31 21.41 -3.37 15.03
CA GLU A 31 20.47 -3.59 13.92
C GLU A 31 21.18 -4.12 12.67
N GLN A 32 22.44 -3.72 12.42
CA GLN A 32 23.26 -4.31 11.35
C GLN A 32 23.43 -5.82 11.54
N ALA A 33 23.71 -6.26 12.76
CA ALA A 33 23.85 -7.69 13.09
C ALA A 33 22.52 -8.45 12.84
N LEU A 34 21.38 -7.87 13.25
CA LEU A 34 20.06 -8.45 13.01
C LEU A 34 19.70 -8.48 11.51
N TRP A 35 20.06 -7.43 10.77
CA TRP A 35 19.90 -7.37 9.32
C TRP A 35 20.72 -8.45 8.61
N GLU A 36 21.97 -8.60 9.01
CA GLU A 36 22.88 -9.62 8.45
C GLU A 36 22.31 -11.02 8.67
N GLU A 37 21.92 -11.36 9.90
CA GLU A 37 21.28 -12.63 10.24
C GLU A 37 20.00 -12.86 9.43
N LYS A 38 19.07 -11.88 9.39
CA LYS A 38 17.81 -11.95 8.69
C LYS A 38 17.96 -12.22 7.20
N THR A 39 18.99 -11.62 6.58
CA THR A 39 19.12 -11.63 5.11
C THR A 39 20.13 -12.66 4.60
N GLN A 40 20.89 -13.32 5.47
CA GLN A 40 21.95 -14.26 5.08
C GLN A 40 21.48 -15.27 4.01
N ASN A 41 20.38 -15.95 4.24
CA ASN A 41 19.85 -16.95 3.30
C ASN A 41 19.19 -16.32 2.04
N LEU A 42 18.79 -15.05 2.10
CA LEU A 42 18.15 -14.35 0.99
C LEU A 42 19.18 -13.78 0.01
N ARG A 43 20.37 -13.47 0.50
CA ARG A 43 21.47 -12.90 -0.30
C ARG A 43 22.19 -13.92 -1.17
N LYS A 44 22.07 -15.22 -0.85
CA LYS A 44 22.64 -16.38 -1.61
C LYS A 44 24.11 -16.21 -1.99
N ASP A 45 24.92 -15.60 -1.15
CA ASP A 45 26.34 -15.25 -1.40
C ASP A 45 26.57 -14.34 -2.61
N GLU A 46 25.51 -13.74 -3.18
CA GLU A 46 25.58 -12.80 -4.33
C GLU A 46 25.78 -11.35 -3.87
N TYR A 47 25.34 -11.01 -2.64
CA TYR A 47 25.38 -9.66 -2.10
C TYR A 47 25.91 -9.65 -0.67
N THR A 48 26.62 -8.59 -0.30
CA THR A 48 26.91 -8.26 1.09
C THR A 48 25.64 -7.77 1.79
N ALA A 49 25.66 -7.71 3.14
CA ALA A 49 24.55 -7.15 3.91
C ALA A 49 24.31 -5.67 3.56
N GLU A 50 25.38 -4.92 3.32
CA GLU A 50 25.35 -3.52 2.90
C GLU A 50 24.70 -3.35 1.52
N GLU A 51 25.15 -4.06 0.50
CA GLU A 51 24.57 -3.99 -0.85
C GLU A 51 23.08 -4.38 -0.87
N TYR A 52 22.68 -5.27 0.00
CA TYR A 52 21.28 -5.73 0.10
C TYR A 52 20.38 -4.77 0.88
N TYR A 53 20.95 -3.81 1.61
CA TYR A 53 20.20 -2.92 2.49
C TYR A 53 19.22 -2.01 1.75
N ASN A 54 19.45 -1.70 0.49
CA ASN A 54 18.50 -0.95 -0.34
C ASN A 54 17.11 -1.60 -0.41
N ARG A 55 17.01 -2.89 -0.08
CA ARG A 55 15.73 -3.61 -0.02
C ARG A 55 15.09 -3.58 1.37
N ALA A 56 15.71 -2.97 2.38
CA ALA A 56 15.23 -3.00 3.75
C ALA A 56 13.82 -2.41 3.91
N GLY A 57 13.41 -1.51 3.03
CA GLY A 57 12.06 -0.94 3.00
C GLY A 57 10.93 -1.94 2.90
N ILE A 58 11.16 -3.16 2.38
CA ILE A 58 10.10 -4.17 2.27
C ILE A 58 9.82 -4.93 3.58
N TRP A 59 10.67 -4.78 4.60
CA TRP A 59 10.47 -5.37 5.93
C TRP A 59 10.14 -4.30 6.96
N ALA A 60 9.01 -4.44 7.62
CA ALA A 60 8.54 -3.48 8.60
C ALA A 60 9.50 -3.28 9.78
N GLU A 61 10.36 -4.26 10.06
CA GLU A 61 11.36 -4.20 11.12
C GLU A 61 12.56 -3.31 10.77
N PHE A 62 12.83 -3.10 9.48
CA PHE A 62 14.01 -2.38 8.98
C PHE A 62 13.64 -1.20 8.05
N GLY A 63 12.37 -1.05 7.73
CA GLY A 63 11.84 0.03 6.91
C GLY A 63 10.92 0.95 7.69
N LYS A 64 10.44 1.99 7.03
CA LYS A 64 9.39 2.90 7.50
C LYS A 64 8.44 3.27 6.37
N ILE A 65 7.23 3.67 6.74
CA ILE A 65 6.22 4.18 5.80
C ILE A 65 6.47 5.67 5.59
N VAL A 66 6.51 6.12 4.34
CA VAL A 66 6.68 7.53 3.98
C VAL A 66 5.45 8.12 3.30
N CYS A 67 4.57 7.26 2.77
CA CYS A 67 3.30 7.67 2.20
C CYS A 67 2.24 6.59 2.43
N ILE A 68 1.01 7.02 2.73
CA ILE A 68 -0.20 6.19 2.70
C ILE A 68 -1.20 6.93 1.81
N SER A 69 -1.53 6.40 0.65
CA SER A 69 -2.61 6.93 -0.18
C SER A 69 -3.90 6.17 0.08
N VAL A 70 -5.00 6.90 0.20
CA VAL A 70 -6.33 6.33 0.42
C VAL A 70 -7.35 6.94 -0.52
N GLY A 71 -8.21 6.09 -1.07
CA GLY A 71 -9.29 6.53 -1.96
C GLY A 71 -10.60 5.82 -1.66
N TYR A 72 -11.72 6.48 -1.94
CA TYR A 72 -13.04 5.90 -1.79
C TYR A 72 -14.04 6.49 -2.77
N PHE A 73 -15.03 5.67 -3.14
CA PHE A 73 -16.16 6.13 -3.95
C PHE A 73 -17.17 6.91 -3.13
N SER A 74 -17.76 7.93 -3.75
CA SER A 74 -18.90 8.67 -3.22
C SER A 74 -19.91 8.89 -4.36
N PHE A 75 -21.19 8.66 -4.06
CA PHE A 75 -22.29 8.86 -4.99
C PHE A 75 -23.19 9.97 -4.46
N ARG A 76 -23.22 11.11 -5.17
CA ARG A 76 -24.09 12.24 -4.84
C ARG A 76 -24.88 12.64 -6.09
N HIS A 77 -26.20 12.74 -5.97
CA HIS A 77 -27.09 13.12 -7.08
C HIS A 77 -26.82 12.31 -8.36
N GLU A 78 -26.63 10.99 -8.21
CA GLU A 78 -26.30 10.04 -9.29
C GLU A 78 -24.91 10.24 -9.93
N GLN A 79 -24.12 11.20 -9.44
CA GLN A 79 -22.74 11.37 -9.87
C GLN A 79 -21.80 10.53 -9.03
N ARG A 80 -21.03 9.68 -9.72
CA ARG A 80 -19.94 8.90 -9.10
C ARG A 80 -18.70 9.77 -9.04
N THR A 81 -18.04 9.80 -7.88
CA THR A 81 -16.71 10.39 -7.72
C THR A 81 -15.82 9.45 -6.95
N PHE A 82 -14.54 9.45 -7.27
CA PHE A 82 -13.49 8.78 -6.51
C PHE A 82 -12.62 9.84 -5.83
N ARG A 83 -12.71 9.91 -4.52
CA ARG A 83 -11.98 10.89 -3.70
C ARG A 83 -10.72 10.25 -3.19
N ILE A 84 -9.57 10.91 -3.41
CA ILE A 84 -8.26 10.39 -3.03
C ILE A 84 -7.44 11.44 -2.31
N THR A 85 -6.67 11.00 -1.33
CA THR A 85 -5.70 11.83 -0.60
C THR A 85 -4.54 10.96 -0.11
N SER A 86 -3.42 11.58 0.24
CA SER A 86 -2.25 10.90 0.80
C SER A 86 -1.85 11.50 2.14
N PHE A 87 -1.42 10.64 3.05
CA PHE A 87 -0.75 11.00 4.29
C PHE A 87 0.75 10.88 4.08
N THR A 88 1.49 11.94 4.34
CA THR A 88 2.95 12.03 4.22
C THR A 88 3.54 12.76 5.42
N GLY A 89 4.87 12.72 5.61
CA GLY A 89 5.57 13.37 6.71
C GLY A 89 6.18 12.37 7.69
N GLU A 90 6.28 12.77 8.95
CA GLU A 90 6.80 11.89 10.01
C GLU A 90 5.89 10.67 10.19
N GLU A 91 6.49 9.48 10.24
CA GLU A 91 5.74 8.20 10.24
C GLU A 91 4.72 8.11 11.39
N ASP A 92 5.05 8.56 12.59
CA ASP A 92 4.10 8.56 13.72
C ASP A 92 2.86 9.41 13.40
N THR A 93 3.05 10.56 12.79
CA THR A 93 1.95 11.49 12.43
C THR A 93 1.07 10.92 11.33
N LEU A 94 1.66 10.46 10.23
CA LEU A 94 0.89 9.90 9.11
C LEU A 94 0.11 8.64 9.51
N LEU A 95 0.69 7.80 10.38
CA LEU A 95 -0.01 6.63 10.91
C LEU A 95 -1.19 7.01 11.80
N ARG A 96 -1.05 8.03 12.67
CA ARG A 96 -2.16 8.52 13.52
C ARG A 96 -3.28 9.14 12.67
N ASP A 97 -2.93 9.89 11.64
CA ASP A 97 -3.92 10.49 10.74
C ASP A 97 -4.68 9.42 9.96
N PHE A 98 -3.98 8.38 9.50
CA PHE A 98 -4.62 7.22 8.88
C PHE A 98 -5.55 6.48 9.88
N VAL A 99 -5.09 6.22 11.11
CA VAL A 99 -5.93 5.60 12.16
C VAL A 99 -7.18 6.43 12.41
N ARG A 100 -7.06 7.75 12.53
CA ARG A 100 -8.20 8.66 12.74
C ARG A 100 -9.20 8.54 11.60
N LEU A 101 -8.75 8.58 10.33
CA LEU A 101 -9.64 8.39 9.18
C LEU A 101 -10.37 7.05 9.24
N VAL A 102 -9.67 5.97 9.55
CA VAL A 102 -10.27 4.62 9.64
C VAL A 102 -11.31 4.54 10.75
N GLU A 103 -11.00 5.05 11.94
CA GLU A 103 -11.91 5.00 13.10
C GLU A 103 -13.15 5.87 12.88
N GLU A 104 -13.01 7.04 12.27
CA GLU A 104 -14.12 7.95 12.03
C GLU A 104 -15.05 7.50 10.89
N HIS A 105 -14.50 6.93 9.82
CA HIS A 105 -15.25 6.72 8.58
C HIS A 105 -15.35 5.27 8.12
N PHE A 106 -14.41 4.40 8.50
CA PHE A 106 -14.31 3.02 8.01
C PHE A 106 -14.34 1.95 9.12
N SER A 107 -14.74 2.28 10.33
CA SER A 107 -14.78 1.36 11.47
C SER A 107 -15.93 0.34 11.42
N ARG A 108 -17.03 0.62 10.70
CA ARG A 108 -18.23 -0.23 10.66
C ARG A 108 -17.92 -1.62 10.08
N PRO A 109 -18.63 -2.70 10.52
CA PRO A 109 -18.36 -4.08 10.08
C PRO A 109 -18.39 -4.29 8.56
N ASN A 110 -19.32 -3.61 7.85
CA ASN A 110 -19.46 -3.70 6.40
C ASN A 110 -18.35 -2.97 5.61
N LYS A 111 -17.57 -2.12 6.25
CA LYS A 111 -16.47 -1.42 5.59
C LYS A 111 -15.29 -2.36 5.38
N LEU A 112 -14.68 -2.28 4.20
CA LEU A 112 -13.56 -3.14 3.77
C LEU A 112 -12.40 -2.27 3.30
N PHE A 113 -11.19 -2.81 3.36
CA PHE A 113 -10.06 -2.26 2.64
C PHE A 113 -9.86 -3.00 1.32
N CYS A 114 -9.23 -2.35 0.35
CA CYS A 114 -8.83 -2.95 -0.92
C CYS A 114 -7.45 -2.44 -1.31
N ALA A 115 -6.53 -3.37 -1.58
CA ALA A 115 -5.19 -3.08 -2.07
C ALA A 115 -4.77 -4.12 -3.11
N HIS A 116 -3.59 -3.97 -3.71
CA HIS A 116 -3.00 -4.98 -4.58
C HIS A 116 -1.87 -5.69 -3.85
N ASN A 117 -2.00 -7.00 -3.61
CA ASN A 117 -1.13 -7.77 -2.72
C ASN A 117 -1.15 -7.27 -1.25
N GLY A 118 -2.19 -6.55 -0.88
CA GLY A 118 -2.28 -5.89 0.42
C GLY A 118 -2.42 -6.85 1.60
N LYS A 119 -2.96 -8.05 1.40
CA LYS A 119 -3.04 -9.09 2.43
C LYS A 119 -1.67 -9.60 2.85
N GLU A 120 -0.70 -9.57 1.92
CA GLU A 120 0.67 -10.03 2.18
C GLU A 120 1.61 -8.87 2.52
N PHE A 121 1.31 -7.64 2.05
CA PHE A 121 2.18 -6.48 2.22
C PHE A 121 1.53 -5.34 3.03
N ASP A 122 0.63 -4.56 2.46
CA ASP A 122 0.15 -3.29 3.05
C ASP A 122 -0.46 -3.48 4.45
N PHE A 123 -1.42 -4.38 4.59
CA PHE A 123 -2.13 -4.53 5.86
C PHE A 123 -1.25 -5.03 7.00
N PRO A 124 -0.41 -6.07 6.82
CA PRO A 124 0.52 -6.48 7.87
C PRO A 124 1.64 -5.46 8.10
N TYR A 125 2.10 -4.75 7.06
CA TYR A 125 3.12 -3.72 7.20
C TYR A 125 2.60 -2.56 8.06
N LEU A 126 1.45 -1.98 7.73
CA LEU A 126 0.76 -0.95 8.51
C LEU A 126 0.60 -1.37 9.98
N SER A 127 0.11 -2.60 10.22
CA SER A 127 -0.11 -3.10 11.56
C SER A 127 1.18 -3.21 12.37
N ARG A 128 2.26 -3.73 11.76
CA ARG A 128 3.58 -3.85 12.39
C ARG A 128 4.17 -2.48 12.70
N ARG A 129 4.11 -1.53 11.74
CA ARG A 129 4.63 -0.18 11.96
C ARG A 129 3.85 0.57 13.04
N MET A 130 2.54 0.39 13.14
CA MET A 130 1.74 0.93 14.25
C MET A 130 2.24 0.39 15.60
N ILE A 131 2.48 -0.93 15.72
CA ILE A 131 3.02 -1.52 16.95
C ILE A 131 4.39 -0.94 17.29
N ILE A 132 5.29 -0.87 16.30
CA ILE A 132 6.65 -0.34 16.48
C ILE A 132 6.61 1.12 16.98
N ASN A 133 5.68 1.92 16.47
CA ASN A 133 5.48 3.31 16.88
C ASN A 133 4.57 3.48 18.13
N GLY A 134 4.19 2.39 18.81
CA GLY A 134 3.33 2.45 20.00
C GLY A 134 1.91 2.95 19.71
N ILE A 135 1.42 2.82 18.48
CA ILE A 135 0.09 3.25 18.04
C ILE A 135 -0.87 2.06 18.13
N ARG A 136 -2.04 2.31 18.70
CA ARG A 136 -3.10 1.27 18.77
C ARG A 136 -3.62 0.95 17.38
N ILE A 137 -3.57 -0.33 17.01
CA ILE A 137 -4.10 -0.83 15.74
C ILE A 137 -5.63 -0.70 15.72
N PRO A 138 -6.23 -0.07 14.69
CA PRO A 138 -7.68 -0.01 14.54
C PRO A 138 -8.27 -1.41 14.33
N ASN A 139 -9.53 -1.61 14.75
CA ASN A 139 -10.18 -2.94 14.70
C ASN A 139 -10.12 -3.60 13.31
N LYS A 140 -10.14 -2.80 12.24
CA LYS A 140 -10.05 -3.28 10.86
C LYS A 140 -8.73 -3.98 10.55
N LEU A 141 -7.64 -3.59 11.19
CA LEU A 141 -6.30 -4.15 11.00
C LEU A 141 -5.90 -5.12 12.14
N GLN A 142 -6.77 -5.42 13.09
CA GLN A 142 -6.53 -6.44 14.10
C GLN A 142 -6.66 -7.85 13.50
N LEU A 143 -5.68 -8.22 12.69
CA LEU A 143 -5.66 -9.47 11.92
C LEU A 143 -4.80 -10.55 12.57
N PHE A 144 -4.53 -10.46 13.87
CA PHE A 144 -3.70 -11.41 14.62
C PHE A 144 -4.13 -12.86 14.42
N GLY A 145 -3.19 -13.71 14.03
CA GLY A 145 -3.40 -15.14 13.85
C GLY A 145 -4.29 -15.54 12.67
N LYS A 146 -4.81 -14.58 11.90
CA LYS A 146 -5.62 -14.88 10.71
C LYS A 146 -4.75 -15.41 9.58
N LYS A 147 -5.29 -16.40 8.89
CA LYS A 147 -4.72 -16.87 7.62
C LYS A 147 -5.13 -15.94 6.48
N PRO A 148 -4.41 -15.87 5.36
CA PRO A 148 -4.72 -14.95 4.26
C PRO A 148 -6.20 -15.00 3.79
N TRP A 149 -6.80 -16.18 3.76
CA TRP A 149 -8.20 -16.36 3.36
C TRP A 149 -9.24 -15.99 4.42
N GLU A 150 -8.80 -15.77 5.66
CA GLU A 150 -9.65 -15.30 6.77
C GLU A 150 -9.63 -13.76 6.90
N VAL A 151 -8.72 -13.08 6.17
CA VAL A 151 -8.66 -11.63 6.11
C VAL A 151 -9.86 -11.13 5.31
N PRO A 152 -10.76 -10.31 5.90
CA PRO A 152 -12.02 -9.93 5.27
C PRO A 152 -11.85 -8.90 4.14
N HIS A 153 -10.67 -8.31 4.04
CA HIS A 153 -10.37 -7.25 3.07
C HIS A 153 -10.22 -7.79 1.65
N LEU A 154 -10.44 -6.92 0.68
CA LEU A 154 -10.26 -7.22 -0.73
C LEU A 154 -8.78 -7.06 -1.10
N ASP A 155 -8.35 -7.90 -2.02
CA ASP A 155 -7.01 -7.87 -2.59
C ASP A 155 -7.14 -8.18 -4.08
N THR A 156 -6.79 -7.22 -4.94
CA THR A 156 -6.99 -7.37 -6.38
C THR A 156 -6.08 -8.43 -6.99
N LEU A 157 -4.90 -8.69 -6.40
CA LEU A 157 -4.05 -9.81 -6.80
C LEU A 157 -4.71 -11.15 -6.43
N ASP A 158 -5.24 -11.26 -5.22
CA ASP A 158 -5.89 -12.48 -4.73
C ASP A 158 -7.18 -12.80 -5.53
N LEU A 159 -7.94 -11.77 -5.87
CA LEU A 159 -9.10 -11.88 -6.75
C LEU A 159 -8.73 -12.36 -8.17
N TRP A 160 -7.58 -11.87 -8.69
CA TRP A 160 -7.08 -12.25 -10.01
C TRP A 160 -6.54 -13.68 -10.05
N LYS A 161 -6.05 -14.20 -8.94
CA LYS A 161 -5.50 -15.58 -8.87
C LYS A 161 -6.51 -16.67 -9.20
N PHE A 162 -7.79 -16.49 -8.97
CA PHE A 162 -8.84 -17.51 -9.18
C PHE A 162 -8.47 -18.90 -8.62
N GLY A 163 -7.72 -18.94 -7.51
CA GLY A 163 -7.22 -20.19 -6.91
C GLY A 163 -5.84 -20.64 -7.42
N ASP A 164 -5.21 -19.93 -8.35
CA ASP A 164 -3.80 -20.17 -8.72
C ASP A 164 -2.87 -19.38 -7.80
N TYR A 165 -2.16 -20.08 -6.91
CA TYR A 165 -1.25 -19.46 -5.96
C TYR A 165 0.21 -19.36 -6.43
N LYS A 166 0.51 -19.86 -7.63
CA LYS A 166 1.88 -20.02 -8.11
C LYS A 166 2.45 -18.76 -8.78
N HIS A 167 1.59 -17.88 -9.26
CA HIS A 167 2.00 -16.76 -10.07
C HIS A 167 1.65 -15.43 -9.39
N TYR A 168 2.66 -14.58 -9.26
CA TYR A 168 2.51 -13.18 -8.89
C TYR A 168 2.29 -12.36 -10.17
N THR A 169 1.27 -11.51 -10.16
CA THR A 169 0.99 -10.54 -11.23
C THR A 169 1.11 -9.14 -10.63
N SER A 170 2.06 -8.34 -11.11
CA SER A 170 2.22 -6.96 -10.62
C SER A 170 1.01 -6.09 -10.99
N LEU A 171 0.80 -5.01 -10.23
CA LEU A 171 -0.26 -4.02 -10.47
C LEU A 171 -0.21 -3.51 -11.91
N THR A 172 0.97 -3.10 -12.37
CA THR A 172 1.22 -2.59 -13.73
C THR A 172 0.86 -3.62 -14.80
N LEU A 173 1.31 -4.89 -14.63
CA LEU A 173 1.01 -5.95 -15.59
C LEU A 173 -0.50 -6.21 -15.65
N LEU A 174 -1.16 -6.28 -14.49
CA LEU A 174 -2.59 -6.54 -14.42
C LEU A 174 -3.39 -5.40 -15.05
N ALA A 175 -3.04 -4.15 -14.75
CA ALA A 175 -3.66 -2.97 -15.35
C ALA A 175 -3.53 -2.99 -16.88
N HIS A 176 -2.32 -3.22 -17.39
CA HIS A 176 -2.07 -3.34 -18.83
C HIS A 176 -2.92 -4.44 -19.47
N THR A 177 -2.93 -5.62 -18.87
CA THR A 177 -3.69 -6.79 -19.38
C THR A 177 -5.19 -6.51 -19.45
N LEU A 178 -5.71 -5.76 -18.48
CA LEU A 178 -7.14 -5.40 -18.40
C LEU A 178 -7.51 -4.16 -19.21
N GLY A 179 -6.56 -3.57 -19.95
CA GLY A 179 -6.78 -2.36 -20.76
C GLY A 179 -7.12 -1.13 -19.90
N ILE A 180 -6.57 -1.06 -18.70
CA ILE A 180 -6.71 0.10 -17.81
C ILE A 180 -5.63 1.10 -18.22
N PRO A 181 -6.00 2.36 -18.52
CA PRO A 181 -5.02 3.40 -18.77
C PRO A 181 -4.13 3.57 -17.53
N SER A 182 -2.85 3.26 -17.66
CA SER A 182 -1.87 3.59 -16.63
C SER A 182 -1.14 4.84 -17.10
N PRO A 183 -1.17 5.95 -16.36
CA PRO A 183 -0.30 7.05 -16.66
C PRO A 183 1.15 6.53 -16.64
N LYS A 184 1.97 6.98 -17.59
CA LYS A 184 3.40 6.65 -17.55
C LYS A 184 3.95 7.25 -16.27
N ASP A 185 4.28 6.38 -15.32
CA ASP A 185 4.93 6.81 -14.10
C ASP A 185 6.39 7.14 -14.42
N ASP A 186 6.85 8.20 -13.79
CA ASP A 186 8.24 8.62 -13.89
C ASP A 186 9.14 7.90 -12.88
N ILE A 187 8.53 7.18 -11.90
CA ILE A 187 9.22 6.35 -10.92
C ILE A 187 8.52 4.98 -10.79
N ASN A 188 9.22 4.06 -10.17
CA ASN A 188 8.70 2.76 -9.74
C ASN A 188 9.11 2.48 -8.29
N GLY A 189 8.52 1.46 -7.68
CA GLY A 189 8.73 1.14 -6.26
C GLY A 189 10.20 0.97 -5.84
N SER A 190 11.10 0.55 -6.76
CA SER A 190 12.54 0.44 -6.44
C SER A 190 13.27 1.79 -6.36
N GLN A 191 12.67 2.86 -6.89
CA GLN A 191 13.24 4.21 -6.91
C GLN A 191 12.72 5.08 -5.75
N VAL A 192 11.70 4.63 -5.02
CA VAL A 192 11.09 5.41 -3.92
C VAL A 192 12.13 5.81 -2.87
N ARG A 193 13.10 4.92 -2.54
CA ARG A 193 14.19 5.24 -1.62
C ARG A 193 15.01 6.43 -2.10
N ASP A 194 15.42 6.42 -3.36
CA ASP A 194 16.29 7.46 -3.93
C ASP A 194 15.53 8.80 -4.01
N VAL A 195 14.27 8.78 -4.44
CA VAL A 195 13.41 9.97 -4.46
C VAL A 195 13.21 10.52 -3.04
N PHE A 196 13.07 9.66 -2.03
CA PHE A 196 12.89 10.10 -0.66
C PHE A 196 14.17 10.67 -0.02
N TYR A 197 15.28 9.94 -0.10
CA TYR A 197 16.51 10.30 0.60
C TYR A 197 17.44 11.21 -0.19
N GLU A 198 17.49 11.10 -1.52
CA GLU A 198 18.44 11.82 -2.34
C GLU A 198 17.80 13.05 -2.99
N GLU A 199 16.56 12.90 -3.52
CA GLU A 199 15.84 14.01 -4.16
C GLU A 199 14.99 14.82 -3.15
N ASN A 200 14.65 14.24 -2.00
CA ASN A 200 13.75 14.81 -0.98
C ASN A 200 12.39 15.26 -1.55
N ASP A 201 11.86 14.49 -2.53
CA ASP A 201 10.60 14.82 -3.20
C ASP A 201 9.46 13.90 -2.78
N ILE A 202 8.90 14.18 -1.61
CA ILE A 202 7.75 13.45 -1.06
C ILE A 202 6.48 13.65 -1.90
N HIS A 203 6.36 14.76 -2.62
CA HIS A 203 5.20 15.02 -3.47
C HIS A 203 5.15 14.08 -4.67
N ARG A 204 6.30 13.78 -5.25
CA ARG A 204 6.44 12.82 -6.34
C ARG A 204 6.09 11.41 -5.88
N ILE A 205 6.56 11.00 -4.69
CA ILE A 205 6.19 9.72 -4.08
C ILE A 205 4.68 9.63 -3.85
N ALA A 206 4.08 10.68 -3.28
CA ALA A 206 2.66 10.68 -3.02
C ALA A 206 1.80 10.67 -4.29
N THR A 207 2.25 11.33 -5.36
CA THR A 207 1.59 11.28 -6.66
C THR A 207 1.66 9.87 -7.26
N TYR A 208 2.77 9.17 -7.10
CA TYR A 208 2.94 7.79 -7.51
C TYR A 208 1.99 6.86 -6.74
N CYS A 209 2.00 6.93 -5.41
CA CYS A 209 1.13 6.15 -4.53
C CYS A 209 -0.37 6.39 -4.78
N GLU A 210 -0.78 7.66 -5.09
CA GLU A 210 -2.15 7.99 -5.49
C GLU A 210 -2.55 7.31 -6.80
N LYS A 211 -1.66 7.28 -7.79
CA LYS A 211 -1.91 6.59 -9.06
C LYS A 211 -2.07 5.08 -8.88
N ASP A 212 -1.25 4.47 -8.03
CA ASP A 212 -1.37 3.05 -7.71
C ASP A 212 -2.69 2.75 -7.00
N THR A 213 -3.12 3.59 -6.04
CA THR A 213 -4.43 3.49 -5.38
C THR A 213 -5.59 3.62 -6.38
N ILE A 214 -5.52 4.58 -7.32
CA ILE A 214 -6.52 4.71 -8.40
C ILE A 214 -6.54 3.47 -9.28
N THR A 215 -5.37 2.94 -9.63
CA THR A 215 -5.24 1.74 -10.45
C THR A 215 -5.86 0.51 -9.76
N VAL A 216 -5.70 0.37 -8.45
CA VAL A 216 -6.38 -0.68 -7.66
C VAL A 216 -7.91 -0.54 -7.77
N ALA A 217 -8.44 0.68 -7.68
CA ALA A 217 -9.87 0.94 -7.84
C ALA A 217 -10.36 0.59 -9.26
N GLN A 218 -9.60 0.98 -10.29
CA GLN A 218 -9.89 0.67 -11.68
C GLN A 218 -9.91 -0.85 -11.94
N ILE A 219 -8.94 -1.58 -11.36
CA ILE A 219 -8.91 -3.06 -11.46
C ILE A 219 -10.17 -3.65 -10.82
N LEU A 220 -10.56 -3.19 -9.63
CA LEU A 220 -11.76 -3.70 -8.97
C LEU A 220 -13.01 -3.43 -9.82
N LEU A 221 -13.16 -2.24 -10.40
CA LEU A 221 -14.26 -1.92 -11.32
C LEU A 221 -14.27 -2.88 -12.52
N ARG A 222 -13.10 -3.14 -13.13
CA ARG A 222 -12.99 -4.06 -14.26
C ARG A 222 -13.39 -5.49 -13.87
N LEU A 223 -12.98 -5.97 -12.70
CA LEU A 223 -13.37 -7.29 -12.18
C LEU A 223 -14.87 -7.38 -11.87
N ARG A 224 -15.54 -6.25 -11.66
CA ARG A 224 -16.98 -6.12 -11.45
C ARG A 224 -17.77 -5.88 -12.74
N TYR A 225 -17.09 -5.79 -13.89
CA TYR A 225 -17.69 -5.40 -15.19
C TYR A 225 -18.39 -4.02 -15.14
N GLU A 226 -17.89 -3.11 -14.31
CA GLU A 226 -18.38 -1.74 -14.19
C GLU A 226 -17.53 -0.79 -15.05
N PRO A 227 -18.10 0.36 -15.50
CA PRO A 227 -17.33 1.37 -16.21
C PRO A 227 -16.13 1.86 -15.40
N LEU A 228 -15.00 2.04 -16.06
CA LEU A 228 -13.81 2.62 -15.45
C LEU A 228 -14.07 4.07 -15.02
N LEU A 229 -13.27 4.57 -14.10
CA LEU A 229 -13.25 6.00 -13.76
C LEU A 229 -12.70 6.80 -14.92
N THR A 230 -13.33 7.93 -15.17
CA THR A 230 -12.83 8.99 -16.04
C THR A 230 -12.08 10.03 -15.21
N ASP A 231 -11.28 10.89 -15.85
CA ASP A 231 -10.46 11.88 -15.12
C ASP A 231 -11.32 12.88 -14.33
N ASP A 232 -12.51 13.22 -14.83
CA ASP A 232 -13.47 14.11 -14.18
C ASP A 232 -14.17 13.48 -12.97
N GLU A 233 -14.14 12.17 -12.84
CA GLU A 233 -14.65 11.45 -11.66
C GLU A 233 -13.62 11.37 -10.53
N ILE A 234 -12.33 11.65 -10.78
CA ILE A 234 -11.25 11.57 -9.80
C ILE A 234 -11.07 12.94 -9.14
N LEU A 235 -11.24 12.99 -7.83
CA LEU A 235 -11.10 14.20 -7.03
C LEU A 235 -9.96 14.05 -6.03
N ILE A 236 -8.84 14.70 -6.32
CA ILE A 236 -7.70 14.77 -5.39
C ILE A 236 -8.07 15.76 -4.28
N ILE A 237 -8.09 15.29 -3.04
CA ILE A 237 -8.34 16.11 -1.87
C ILE A 237 -7.00 16.65 -1.37
N PRO A 238 -6.84 17.97 -1.24
CA PRO A 238 -5.61 18.56 -0.71
C PRO A 238 -5.23 17.98 0.65
N ARG A 239 -3.95 17.84 0.84
CA ARG A 239 -3.30 17.34 2.07
C ARG A 239 -3.31 18.41 3.15
#